data_cf3b3da9aba196a6be0619414a69e6df
#
_entry.id   cf3b3da9aba196a6be0619414a69e6df
#
_cell.length_a   1.000
_cell.length_b   1.000
_cell.length_c   1.000
_cell.angle_alpha   90.00
_cell.angle_beta   90.00
_cell.angle_gamma   90.00
#
_symmetry.space_group_name_H-M   'P 1'
#
loop_
_entity.id
_entity.type
_entity.pdbx_description
1 polymer ?
#
loop_
_entity_poly.entity_id
_entity_poly.type
_entity_poly.pdbx_seq_one_letter_code
_entity_poly.pdbx_strand_id
1 'polypeptide(L)'
;MAQSRRYASAGAFRQALEKRLKSISQQEGTDFQRLCRQVAFDRFLARVVGLPTTDWVLKGGYAMELRFLGARSTRDLDFTLRAGDASSALDYLQQAGAVDVDDFISFRVGEAIMDLEAAPYGGSRFPVESRMDGRTFVRFHVDVGIGDVILEPVETMVTRDWLDFAEIASPSVQMISREQQFAEKIHAYTIPRSNPNSRVRDLVDLYLLVTKGCLESSKSNESLRRTFTRRGTHEIPQDLAPPPPDWARPFQILVQECQLEIGYQEAFEEIVRFWIVSAETR
;
A
#
# COMPACT_ATOMS: atom_id res chain seq x y z
N MET A 1 -27.77 8.00 -18.18
CA MET A 1 -27.35 7.96 -19.60
C MET A 1 -26.05 7.19 -19.62
N ALA A 2 -25.94 6.09 -20.39
CA ALA A 2 -24.69 5.38 -20.53
C ALA A 2 -23.70 6.31 -21.24
N GLN A 3 -22.55 6.57 -20.59
CA GLN A 3 -21.43 7.29 -21.21
C GLN A 3 -20.99 6.48 -22.43
N SER A 4 -20.92 7.11 -23.59
CA SER A 4 -20.43 6.44 -24.81
C SER A 4 -18.96 6.07 -24.60
N ARG A 5 -18.64 4.77 -24.60
CA ARG A 5 -17.25 4.29 -24.52
C ARG A 5 -16.41 4.91 -25.64
N ARG A 6 -15.29 5.54 -25.29
CA ARG A 6 -14.34 6.08 -26.28
C ARG A 6 -13.68 4.99 -27.14
N TYR A 7 -13.63 3.75 -26.66
CA TYR A 7 -13.07 2.60 -27.35
C TYR A 7 -14.15 1.58 -27.69
N ALA A 8 -14.15 1.10 -28.93
CA ALA A 8 -15.14 0.15 -29.41
C ALA A 8 -14.90 -1.30 -28.93
N SER A 9 -13.69 -1.61 -28.45
CA SER A 9 -13.34 -2.96 -27.98
C SER A 9 -12.26 -2.96 -26.90
N ALA A 10 -12.27 -4.01 -26.08
CA ALA A 10 -11.25 -4.25 -25.07
C ALA A 10 -9.84 -4.37 -25.67
N GLY A 11 -9.71 -4.94 -26.87
CA GLY A 11 -8.42 -5.07 -27.55
C GLY A 11 -7.86 -3.71 -27.98
N ALA A 12 -8.70 -2.83 -28.54
CA ALA A 12 -8.26 -1.47 -28.90
C ALA A 12 -7.88 -0.64 -27.66
N PHE A 13 -8.66 -0.74 -26.59
CA PHE A 13 -8.36 -0.10 -25.31
C PHE A 13 -7.02 -0.61 -24.73
N ARG A 14 -6.81 -1.93 -24.69
CA ARG A 14 -5.57 -2.53 -24.18
C ARG A 14 -4.34 -2.02 -24.95
N GLN A 15 -4.39 -1.99 -26.28
CA GLN A 15 -3.29 -1.50 -27.10
C GLN A 15 -2.98 -0.02 -26.81
N ALA A 16 -4.00 0.82 -26.67
CA ALA A 16 -3.84 2.23 -26.35
C ALA A 16 -3.23 2.42 -24.95
N LEU A 17 -3.72 1.69 -23.95
CA LEU A 17 -3.19 1.72 -22.59
C LEU A 17 -1.72 1.26 -22.53
N GLU A 18 -1.40 0.09 -23.11
CA GLU A 18 -0.04 -0.44 -23.10
C GLU A 18 0.96 0.49 -23.81
N LYS A 19 0.54 1.11 -24.93
CA LYS A 19 1.36 2.11 -25.63
C LYS A 19 1.65 3.32 -24.74
N ARG A 20 0.63 3.84 -24.03
CA ARG A 20 0.74 4.97 -23.11
C ARG A 20 1.63 4.64 -21.93
N LEU A 21 1.44 3.48 -21.29
CA LEU A 21 2.28 3.06 -20.17
C LEU A 21 3.75 2.84 -20.58
N LYS A 22 4.01 2.33 -21.80
CA LYS A 22 5.38 2.23 -22.34
C LYS A 22 6.01 3.61 -22.52
N SER A 23 5.25 4.59 -23.03
CA SER A 23 5.74 5.97 -23.16
C SER A 23 6.08 6.59 -21.79
N ILE A 24 5.20 6.42 -20.80
CA ILE A 24 5.42 6.88 -19.43
C ILE A 24 6.66 6.18 -18.82
N SER A 25 6.77 4.86 -18.98
CA SER A 25 7.92 4.07 -18.52
C SER A 25 9.26 4.63 -19.07
N GLN A 26 9.29 4.98 -20.35
CA GLN A 26 10.48 5.57 -20.97
C GLN A 26 10.79 6.99 -20.48
N GLN A 27 9.76 7.80 -20.29
CA GLN A 27 9.89 9.20 -19.86
C GLN A 27 10.30 9.32 -18.38
N GLU A 28 9.69 8.49 -17.50
CA GLU A 28 9.90 8.56 -16.06
C GLU A 28 11.00 7.61 -15.57
N GLY A 29 11.54 6.74 -16.43
CA GLY A 29 12.49 5.70 -16.04
C GLY A 29 11.88 4.63 -15.10
N THR A 30 10.55 4.50 -15.12
CA THR A 30 9.81 3.59 -14.23
C THR A 30 9.55 2.25 -14.91
N ASP A 31 9.68 1.15 -14.17
CA ASP A 31 9.42 -0.19 -14.67
C ASP A 31 8.00 -0.34 -15.23
N PHE A 32 7.88 -0.84 -16.46
CA PHE A 32 6.58 -1.00 -17.14
C PHE A 32 5.61 -1.90 -16.37
N GLN A 33 6.10 -2.98 -15.75
CA GLN A 33 5.27 -3.89 -14.97
C GLN A 33 4.77 -3.23 -13.67
N ARG A 34 5.56 -2.32 -13.10
CA ARG A 34 5.10 -1.47 -11.99
C ARG A 34 3.91 -0.62 -12.41
N LEU A 35 4.00 0.06 -13.55
CA LEU A 35 2.89 0.89 -14.05
C LEU A 35 1.63 0.06 -14.33
N CYS A 36 1.79 -1.13 -14.94
CA CYS A 36 0.66 -2.04 -15.13
C CYS A 36 0.02 -2.47 -13.80
N ARG A 37 0.83 -2.73 -12.75
CA ARG A 37 0.30 -3.05 -11.42
C ARG A 37 -0.47 -1.89 -10.81
N GLN A 38 0.06 -0.67 -10.89
CA GLN A 38 -0.63 0.51 -10.38
C GLN A 38 -1.99 0.72 -11.05
N VAL A 39 -2.06 0.57 -12.38
CA VAL A 39 -3.36 0.57 -13.10
C VAL A 39 -4.29 -0.51 -12.56
N ALA A 40 -3.81 -1.76 -12.43
CA ALA A 40 -4.64 -2.86 -11.93
C ALA A 40 -5.12 -2.59 -10.49
N PHE A 41 -4.25 -2.07 -9.62
CA PHE A 41 -4.60 -1.68 -8.25
C PHE A 41 -5.68 -0.60 -8.23
N ASP A 42 -5.51 0.48 -8.97
CA ASP A 42 -6.47 1.58 -9.03
C ASP A 42 -7.82 1.14 -9.55
N ARG A 43 -7.84 0.26 -10.57
CA ARG A 43 -9.10 -0.26 -11.08
C ARG A 43 -9.77 -1.28 -10.16
N PHE A 44 -9.00 -2.02 -9.37
CA PHE A 44 -9.56 -2.85 -8.30
C PHE A 44 -10.11 -1.99 -7.16
N LEU A 45 -9.36 -0.97 -6.74
CA LEU A 45 -9.81 0.01 -5.73
C LEU A 45 -11.11 0.72 -6.15
N ALA A 46 -11.26 1.07 -7.43
CA ALA A 46 -12.50 1.66 -7.95
C ALA A 46 -13.73 0.76 -7.69
N ARG A 47 -13.55 -0.55 -7.69
CA ARG A 47 -14.60 -1.52 -7.37
C ARG A 47 -14.84 -1.65 -5.88
N VAL A 48 -13.78 -1.71 -5.10
CA VAL A 48 -13.84 -1.77 -3.63
C VAL A 48 -14.58 -0.57 -3.07
N VAL A 49 -14.24 0.65 -3.51
CA VAL A 49 -14.89 1.88 -3.02
C VAL A 49 -16.30 2.09 -3.59
N GLY A 50 -16.65 1.40 -4.67
CA GLY A 50 -17.98 1.43 -5.27
C GLY A 50 -19.03 0.59 -4.52
N LEU A 51 -18.60 -0.29 -3.62
CA LEU A 51 -19.51 -1.10 -2.81
C LEU A 51 -20.01 -0.33 -1.57
N PRO A 52 -21.21 -0.65 -1.05
CA PRO A 52 -21.91 0.14 -0.05
C PRO A 52 -21.34 0.06 1.38
N THR A 53 -20.09 -0.41 1.56
CA THR A 53 -19.43 -0.44 2.86
C THR A 53 -18.19 0.44 2.88
N THR A 54 -17.95 1.12 3.99
CA THR A 54 -16.80 2.00 4.24
C THR A 54 -15.76 1.36 5.16
N ASP A 55 -15.84 0.04 5.37
CA ASP A 55 -15.03 -0.64 6.38
C ASP A 55 -13.61 -0.94 5.92
N TRP A 56 -13.30 -0.72 4.65
CA TRP A 56 -12.02 -0.98 4.02
C TRP A 56 -11.11 0.23 4.02
N VAL A 57 -9.98 0.12 4.68
CA VAL A 57 -8.98 1.19 4.74
C VAL A 57 -7.66 0.67 4.17
N LEU A 58 -7.17 1.33 3.12
CA LEU A 58 -5.90 1.00 2.48
C LEU A 58 -4.73 1.34 3.41
N LYS A 59 -3.72 0.48 3.42
CA LYS A 59 -2.47 0.68 4.16
C LYS A 59 -1.26 0.14 3.37
N GLY A 60 -0.16 -0.08 4.05
CA GLY A 60 0.99 -0.79 3.48
C GLY A 60 1.70 -0.07 2.35
N GLY A 61 2.25 -0.88 1.43
CA GLY A 61 3.13 -0.37 0.37
C GLY A 61 2.44 0.51 -0.65
N TYR A 62 1.20 0.19 -1.02
CA TYR A 62 0.50 0.99 -2.03
C TYR A 62 0.03 2.34 -1.50
N ALA A 63 -0.34 2.42 -0.23
CA ALA A 63 -0.59 3.71 0.43
C ALA A 63 0.66 4.62 0.43
N MET A 64 1.88 4.04 0.52
CA MET A 64 3.13 4.79 0.34
C MET A 64 3.30 5.27 -1.11
N GLU A 65 3.03 4.41 -2.10
CA GLU A 65 3.13 4.79 -3.52
C GLU A 65 2.16 5.91 -3.91
N LEU A 66 0.98 5.95 -3.31
CA LEU A 66 0.01 7.03 -3.53
C LEU A 66 0.46 8.35 -2.90
N ARG A 67 1.10 8.30 -1.71
CA ARG A 67 1.55 9.51 -0.98
C ARG A 67 2.80 10.14 -1.54
N PHE A 68 3.77 9.31 -1.93
CA PHE A 68 5.11 9.79 -2.27
C PHE A 68 5.48 9.42 -3.69
N LEU A 69 5.67 10.44 -4.53
CA LEU A 69 6.33 10.25 -5.81
C LEU A 69 7.72 9.65 -5.56
N GLY A 70 8.03 8.54 -6.21
CA GLY A 70 9.29 7.84 -6.00
C GLY A 70 9.31 6.92 -4.77
N ALA A 71 8.18 6.56 -4.14
CA ALA A 71 8.15 5.47 -3.21
C ALA A 71 8.55 4.15 -3.91
N ARG A 72 9.12 3.20 -3.14
CA ARG A 72 9.43 1.87 -3.68
C ARG A 72 8.18 1.16 -4.20
N SER A 73 8.36 0.29 -5.19
CA SER A 73 7.27 -0.53 -5.74
C SER A 73 6.72 -1.53 -4.71
N THR A 74 5.40 -1.72 -4.72
CA THR A 74 4.76 -2.83 -4.03
C THR A 74 4.16 -3.84 -5.02
N ARG A 75 3.91 -5.05 -4.54
CA ARG A 75 3.29 -6.14 -5.32
C ARG A 75 1.93 -6.53 -4.81
N ASP A 76 1.56 -6.01 -3.65
CA ASP A 76 0.36 -6.39 -2.91
C ASP A 76 -0.43 -5.13 -2.55
N LEU A 77 -1.76 -5.26 -2.46
CA LEU A 77 -2.64 -4.29 -1.84
C LEU A 77 -2.89 -4.74 -0.40
N ASP A 78 -2.64 -3.85 0.55
CA ASP A 78 -2.84 -4.12 1.97
C ASP A 78 -4.06 -3.34 2.47
N PHE A 79 -5.02 -4.03 3.07
CA PHE A 79 -6.17 -3.44 3.73
C PHE A 79 -6.23 -3.79 5.20
N THR A 80 -6.84 -2.92 5.97
CA THR A 80 -7.38 -3.25 7.29
C THR A 80 -8.90 -3.11 7.26
N LEU A 81 -9.58 -4.05 7.93
CA LEU A 81 -11.03 -4.00 8.10
C LEU A 81 -11.38 -3.43 9.47
N ARG A 82 -12.38 -2.55 9.51
CA ARG A 82 -12.97 -2.05 10.76
C ARG A 82 -13.71 -3.16 11.52
N ALA A 83 -14.39 -4.03 10.78
CA ALA A 83 -15.15 -5.16 11.31
C ALA A 83 -15.20 -6.31 10.28
N GLY A 84 -15.46 -7.54 10.75
CA GLY A 84 -15.58 -8.72 9.90
C GLY A 84 -14.59 -9.82 10.24
N ASP A 85 -14.56 -10.85 9.40
CA ASP A 85 -13.66 -11.99 9.43
C ASP A 85 -13.12 -12.33 8.04
N ALA A 86 -12.28 -13.35 7.93
CA ALA A 86 -11.65 -13.73 6.66
C ALA A 86 -12.68 -14.22 5.62
N SER A 87 -13.79 -14.84 6.03
CA SER A 87 -14.84 -15.32 5.12
C SER A 87 -15.60 -14.13 4.51
N SER A 88 -16.02 -13.18 5.34
CA SER A 88 -16.68 -11.96 4.89
C SER A 88 -15.76 -11.11 4.01
N ALA A 89 -14.44 -11.14 4.27
CA ALA A 89 -13.46 -10.47 3.43
C ALA A 89 -13.38 -11.07 2.01
N LEU A 90 -13.39 -12.41 1.89
CA LEU A 90 -13.40 -13.08 0.59
C LEU A 90 -14.66 -12.73 -0.20
N ASP A 91 -15.82 -12.89 0.41
CA ASP A 91 -17.12 -12.60 -0.22
C ASP A 91 -17.17 -11.17 -0.76
N TYR A 92 -16.68 -10.22 0.05
CA TYR A 92 -16.61 -8.83 -0.34
C TYR A 92 -15.65 -8.58 -1.51
N LEU A 93 -14.45 -9.15 -1.47
CA LEU A 93 -13.47 -9.00 -2.55
C LEU A 93 -13.96 -9.65 -3.85
N GLN A 94 -14.68 -10.78 -3.77
CA GLN A 94 -15.29 -11.41 -4.92
C GLN A 94 -16.45 -10.56 -5.49
N GLN A 95 -17.27 -9.98 -4.65
CA GLN A 95 -18.30 -9.02 -5.06
C GLN A 95 -17.66 -7.80 -5.73
N ALA A 96 -16.62 -7.21 -5.13
CA ALA A 96 -15.87 -6.11 -5.75
C ALA A 96 -15.32 -6.52 -7.13
N GLY A 97 -14.69 -7.69 -7.23
CA GLY A 97 -14.16 -8.21 -8.51
C GLY A 97 -15.22 -8.41 -9.58
N ALA A 98 -16.47 -8.69 -9.20
CA ALA A 98 -17.60 -8.89 -10.10
C ALA A 98 -18.26 -7.58 -10.61
N VAL A 99 -17.99 -6.44 -9.95
CA VAL A 99 -18.55 -5.14 -10.38
C VAL A 99 -17.96 -4.76 -11.73
N ASP A 100 -18.81 -4.48 -12.71
CA ASP A 100 -18.40 -3.82 -13.95
C ASP A 100 -18.49 -2.31 -13.80
N VAL A 101 -17.35 -1.63 -13.92
CA VAL A 101 -17.25 -0.17 -13.91
C VAL A 101 -16.94 0.41 -15.30
N ASP A 102 -17.23 -0.35 -16.34
CA ASP A 102 -17.14 0.05 -17.74
C ASP A 102 -15.73 0.47 -18.20
N ASP A 103 -14.69 -0.20 -17.68
CA ASP A 103 -13.27 0.11 -17.91
C ASP A 103 -12.51 -0.96 -18.70
N PHE A 104 -13.20 -1.93 -19.29
CA PHE A 104 -12.65 -3.06 -20.03
C PHE A 104 -11.74 -4.01 -19.21
N ILE A 105 -11.68 -3.84 -17.88
CA ILE A 105 -10.89 -4.69 -16.99
C ILE A 105 -11.85 -5.53 -16.14
N SER A 106 -11.58 -6.82 -16.03
CA SER A 106 -12.30 -7.72 -15.14
C SER A 106 -11.34 -8.33 -14.12
N PHE A 107 -11.86 -8.73 -12.95
CA PHE A 107 -11.07 -9.30 -11.88
C PHE A 107 -11.61 -10.66 -11.45
N ARG A 108 -10.71 -11.55 -11.06
CA ARG A 108 -11.03 -12.83 -10.41
C ARG A 108 -10.28 -12.87 -9.10
N VAL A 109 -10.98 -13.07 -8.01
CA VAL A 109 -10.43 -13.22 -6.66
C VAL A 109 -10.52 -14.69 -6.28
N GLY A 110 -9.38 -15.29 -5.93
CA GLY A 110 -9.29 -16.68 -5.48
C GLY A 110 -9.42 -16.80 -3.97
N GLU A 111 -9.55 -18.04 -3.51
CA GLU A 111 -9.55 -18.41 -2.09
C GLU A 111 -8.26 -17.95 -1.40
N ALA A 112 -8.32 -17.81 -0.06
CA ALA A 112 -7.15 -17.46 0.73
C ALA A 112 -6.02 -18.49 0.56
N ILE A 113 -4.81 -18.01 0.33
CA ILE A 113 -3.62 -18.86 0.13
C ILE A 113 -2.66 -18.81 1.32
N MET A 114 -2.87 -17.91 2.27
CA MET A 114 -2.01 -17.73 3.43
C MET A 114 -2.77 -16.97 4.53
N ASP A 115 -2.55 -17.37 5.77
CA ASP A 115 -3.00 -16.62 6.94
C ASP A 115 -1.95 -15.56 7.32
N LEU A 116 -2.41 -14.40 7.77
CA LEU A 116 -1.59 -13.27 8.18
C LEU A 116 -1.57 -13.18 9.72
N GLU A 117 -0.48 -13.61 10.32
CA GLU A 117 -0.32 -13.60 11.79
C GLU A 117 -0.02 -12.21 12.37
N ALA A 118 0.32 -11.23 11.52
CA ALA A 118 0.75 -9.91 11.98
C ALA A 118 -0.39 -8.98 12.43
N ALA A 119 -1.62 -9.27 12.08
CA ALA A 119 -2.80 -8.52 12.51
C ALA A 119 -3.37 -9.10 13.82
N PRO A 120 -3.94 -8.27 14.72
CA PRO A 120 -4.39 -8.70 16.05
C PRO A 120 -5.39 -9.86 16.07
N TYR A 121 -6.27 -9.91 15.08
CA TYR A 121 -7.26 -11.00 14.92
C TYR A 121 -6.98 -11.85 13.67
N GLY A 122 -5.72 -11.89 13.24
CA GLY A 122 -5.32 -12.57 12.02
C GLY A 122 -5.71 -11.81 10.76
N GLY A 123 -5.69 -12.51 9.66
CA GLY A 123 -6.01 -11.97 8.34
C GLY A 123 -5.69 -12.99 7.28
N SER A 124 -5.92 -12.65 6.03
CA SER A 124 -5.70 -13.58 4.93
C SER A 124 -5.16 -12.88 3.68
N ARG A 125 -4.42 -13.64 2.89
CA ARG A 125 -3.90 -13.23 1.57
C ARG A 125 -4.71 -13.88 0.48
N PHE A 126 -5.27 -13.08 -0.41
CA PHE A 126 -6.10 -13.50 -1.54
C PHE A 126 -5.38 -13.23 -2.87
N PRO A 127 -5.26 -14.22 -3.77
CA PRO A 127 -4.74 -14.01 -5.11
C PRO A 127 -5.80 -13.32 -5.98
N VAL A 128 -5.36 -12.32 -6.73
CA VAL A 128 -6.21 -11.57 -7.66
C VAL A 128 -5.59 -11.59 -9.05
N GLU A 129 -6.39 -11.91 -10.06
CA GLU A 129 -6.04 -11.79 -11.46
C GLU A 129 -6.88 -10.71 -12.12
N SER A 130 -6.23 -9.67 -12.64
CA SER A 130 -6.86 -8.72 -13.55
C SER A 130 -6.74 -9.21 -14.98
N ARG A 131 -7.81 -9.07 -15.77
CA ARG A 131 -7.90 -9.52 -17.16
C ARG A 131 -8.40 -8.38 -18.05
N MET A 132 -7.86 -8.33 -19.26
CA MET A 132 -8.26 -7.38 -20.30
C MET A 132 -8.19 -8.07 -21.65
N ASP A 133 -9.21 -7.92 -22.47
CA ASP A 133 -9.28 -8.58 -23.79
C ASP A 133 -9.09 -10.11 -23.69
N GLY A 134 -9.75 -10.75 -22.71
CA GLY A 134 -9.68 -12.18 -22.48
C GLY A 134 -8.34 -12.72 -21.97
N ARG A 135 -7.32 -11.88 -21.77
CA ARG A 135 -5.96 -12.26 -21.36
C ARG A 135 -5.63 -11.69 -19.99
N THR A 136 -4.76 -12.35 -19.24
CA THR A 136 -4.19 -11.80 -18.00
C THR A 136 -3.49 -10.47 -18.32
N PHE A 137 -3.80 -9.44 -17.51
CA PHE A 137 -3.10 -8.16 -17.51
C PHE A 137 -2.07 -8.13 -16.40
N VAL A 138 -2.50 -8.32 -15.13
CA VAL A 138 -1.63 -8.40 -13.96
C VAL A 138 -2.16 -9.44 -12.97
N ARG A 139 -1.25 -10.12 -12.27
CA ARG A 139 -1.56 -10.90 -11.05
C ARG A 139 -0.93 -10.24 -9.85
N PHE A 140 -1.68 -10.17 -8.76
CA PHE A 140 -1.25 -9.59 -7.49
C PHE A 140 -1.97 -10.25 -6.32
N HIS A 141 -1.65 -9.83 -5.10
CA HIS A 141 -2.36 -10.28 -3.91
C HIS A 141 -3.04 -9.12 -3.22
N VAL A 142 -4.10 -9.45 -2.51
CA VAL A 142 -4.76 -8.56 -1.56
C VAL A 142 -4.57 -9.16 -0.16
N ASP A 143 -3.92 -8.41 0.70
CA ASP A 143 -3.72 -8.75 2.11
C ASP A 143 -4.77 -8.01 2.94
N VAL A 144 -5.56 -8.75 3.69
CA VAL A 144 -6.60 -8.20 4.55
C VAL A 144 -6.28 -8.52 5.99
N GLY A 145 -5.89 -7.52 6.77
CA GLY A 145 -5.70 -7.63 8.22
C GLY A 145 -6.97 -7.27 8.97
N ILE A 146 -7.24 -7.96 10.08
CA ILE A 146 -8.43 -7.76 10.90
C ILE A 146 -8.02 -7.35 12.31
N GLY A 147 -8.70 -6.35 12.83
CA GLY A 147 -8.54 -5.93 14.21
C GLY A 147 -7.44 -4.92 14.50
N ASP A 148 -6.69 -4.46 13.49
CA ASP A 148 -5.81 -3.30 13.66
C ASP A 148 -6.61 -2.05 14.06
N VAL A 149 -5.99 -1.15 14.81
CA VAL A 149 -6.56 0.16 15.09
C VAL A 149 -6.68 0.93 13.78
N ILE A 150 -7.77 1.64 13.61
CA ILE A 150 -7.92 2.67 12.58
C ILE A 150 -8.11 3.99 13.32
N LEU A 151 -7.17 4.90 13.14
CA LEU A 151 -7.20 6.21 13.77
C LEU A 151 -7.90 7.21 12.86
N GLU A 152 -8.88 7.90 13.43
CA GLU A 152 -9.60 8.95 12.71
C GLU A 152 -8.93 10.33 12.94
N PRO A 153 -9.01 11.21 11.95
CA PRO A 153 -9.58 10.97 10.62
C PRO A 153 -8.66 10.11 9.74
N VAL A 154 -9.23 9.22 8.93
CA VAL A 154 -8.49 8.57 7.85
C VAL A 154 -8.18 9.59 6.73
N GLU A 155 -7.10 9.36 6.00
CA GLU A 155 -6.79 10.19 4.84
C GLU A 155 -7.57 9.71 3.62
N THR A 156 -7.96 10.66 2.77
CA THR A 156 -8.59 10.35 1.48
C THR A 156 -7.68 10.84 0.36
N MET A 157 -7.42 9.98 -0.62
CA MET A 157 -6.55 10.30 -1.74
C MET A 157 -7.16 9.83 -3.06
N VAL A 158 -7.06 10.67 -4.09
CA VAL A 158 -7.39 10.29 -5.47
C VAL A 158 -6.17 9.58 -6.07
N THR A 159 -6.39 8.43 -6.69
CA THR A 159 -5.31 7.68 -7.35
C THR A 159 -4.83 8.40 -8.62
N ARG A 160 -3.72 7.91 -9.21
CA ARG A 160 -3.14 8.53 -10.40
C ARG A 160 -4.10 8.41 -11.60
N ASP A 161 -4.11 9.43 -12.42
CA ASP A 161 -4.96 9.53 -13.61
C ASP A 161 -4.41 8.73 -14.80
N TRP A 162 -4.54 7.41 -14.70
CA TRP A 162 -4.05 6.49 -15.73
C TRP A 162 -4.92 6.43 -16.98
N LEU A 163 -6.24 6.64 -16.80
CA LEU A 163 -7.27 6.34 -17.79
C LEU A 163 -8.03 7.58 -18.29
N ASP A 164 -7.52 8.78 -18.00
CA ASP A 164 -8.06 10.04 -18.53
C ASP A 164 -8.22 10.02 -20.06
N PHE A 165 -7.24 9.46 -20.76
CA PHE A 165 -7.30 9.29 -22.21
C PHE A 165 -8.54 8.52 -22.71
N ALA A 166 -9.18 7.76 -21.85
CA ALA A 166 -10.40 6.99 -22.08
C ALA A 166 -11.62 7.58 -21.37
N GLU A 167 -11.47 8.75 -20.71
CA GLU A 167 -12.53 9.43 -19.94
C GLU A 167 -13.04 8.59 -18.76
N ILE A 168 -12.17 7.75 -18.18
CA ILE A 168 -12.45 6.89 -17.03
C ILE A 168 -11.83 7.53 -15.80
N ALA A 169 -12.65 7.94 -14.85
CA ALA A 169 -12.22 8.65 -13.65
C ALA A 169 -11.39 7.77 -12.70
N SER A 170 -10.44 8.42 -12.01
CA SER A 170 -9.65 7.82 -10.94
C SER A 170 -10.47 7.70 -9.65
N PRO A 171 -10.37 6.58 -8.91
CA PRO A 171 -11.07 6.42 -7.65
C PRO A 171 -10.45 7.28 -6.55
N SER A 172 -11.29 7.65 -5.58
CA SER A 172 -10.89 8.27 -4.32
C SER A 172 -10.92 7.19 -3.23
N VAL A 173 -9.80 6.96 -2.55
CA VAL A 173 -9.63 5.86 -1.60
C VAL A 173 -9.33 6.37 -0.19
N GLN A 174 -9.89 5.68 0.82
CA GLN A 174 -9.57 5.91 2.21
C GLN A 174 -8.31 5.13 2.61
N MET A 175 -7.39 5.79 3.30
CA MET A 175 -6.12 5.20 3.76
C MET A 175 -5.90 5.55 5.23
N ILE A 176 -5.14 4.70 5.94
CA ILE A 176 -4.66 5.06 7.28
C ILE A 176 -3.84 6.35 7.21
N SER A 177 -3.84 7.15 8.29
CA SER A 177 -3.02 8.36 8.35
C SER A 177 -1.51 8.02 8.24
N ARG A 178 -0.70 8.98 7.83
CA ARG A 178 0.77 8.80 7.74
C ARG A 178 1.39 8.54 9.12
N GLU A 179 0.85 9.12 10.18
CA GLU A 179 1.28 8.85 11.54
C GLU A 179 0.94 7.42 11.98
N GLN A 180 -0.23 6.90 11.63
CA GLN A 180 -0.55 5.51 11.86
C GLN A 180 0.34 4.59 11.04
N GLN A 181 0.61 4.92 9.78
CA GLN A 181 1.52 4.15 8.94
C GLN A 181 2.94 4.13 9.53
N PHE A 182 3.41 5.26 10.05
CA PHE A 182 4.67 5.34 10.79
C PHE A 182 4.66 4.39 11.99
N ALA A 183 3.62 4.44 12.82
CA ALA A 183 3.50 3.59 14.00
C ALA A 183 3.49 2.09 13.67
N GLU A 184 2.76 1.68 12.61
CA GLU A 184 2.74 0.28 12.17
C GLU A 184 4.12 -0.19 11.68
N LYS A 185 4.86 0.68 10.99
CA LYS A 185 6.21 0.36 10.51
C LYS A 185 7.25 0.32 11.63
N ILE A 186 7.19 1.24 12.59
CA ILE A 186 8.02 1.18 13.80
C ILE A 186 7.74 -0.12 14.56
N HIS A 187 6.47 -0.45 14.78
CA HIS A 187 6.11 -1.72 15.43
C HIS A 187 6.69 -2.93 14.68
N ALA A 188 6.54 -2.98 13.35
CA ALA A 188 7.09 -4.06 12.55
C ALA A 188 8.63 -4.09 12.54
N TYR A 189 9.30 -2.95 12.64
CA TYR A 189 10.75 -2.83 12.72
C TYR A 189 11.29 -3.35 14.06
N THR A 190 10.60 -3.05 15.16
CA THR A 190 11.06 -3.29 16.53
C THR A 190 10.56 -4.59 17.16
N ILE A 191 9.61 -5.29 16.52
CA ILE A 191 9.09 -6.56 17.05
C ILE A 191 10.22 -7.58 17.26
N PRO A 192 10.34 -8.20 18.45
CA PRO A 192 11.32 -9.25 18.70
C PRO A 192 11.17 -10.43 17.73
N ARG A 193 12.27 -10.93 17.19
CA ARG A 193 12.29 -12.01 16.20
C ARG A 193 13.30 -13.07 16.53
N SER A 194 12.97 -14.34 16.27
CA SER A 194 13.91 -15.45 16.29
C SER A 194 14.87 -15.49 15.09
N ASN A 195 14.41 -14.95 13.96
CA ASN A 195 15.17 -14.86 12.71
C ASN A 195 15.73 -13.45 12.50
N PRO A 196 16.80 -13.27 11.70
CA PRO A 196 17.31 -11.95 11.36
C PRO A 196 16.22 -11.01 10.85
N ASN A 197 16.28 -9.76 11.24
CA ASN A 197 15.33 -8.76 10.82
C ASN A 197 15.45 -8.52 9.30
N SER A 198 14.36 -8.73 8.55
CA SER A 198 14.28 -8.58 7.09
C SER A 198 13.52 -7.32 6.65
N ARG A 199 13.32 -6.36 7.56
CA ARG A 199 12.47 -5.18 7.35
C ARG A 199 13.15 -3.99 6.69
N VAL A 200 14.14 -4.24 5.83
CA VAL A 200 14.84 -3.19 5.09
C VAL A 200 13.88 -2.27 4.29
N ARG A 201 12.76 -2.82 3.79
CA ARG A 201 11.73 -2.03 3.12
C ARG A 201 11.06 -1.02 4.06
N ASP A 202 10.83 -1.42 5.31
CA ASP A 202 10.24 -0.53 6.31
C ASP A 202 11.19 0.61 6.67
N LEU A 203 12.52 0.41 6.62
CA LEU A 203 13.50 1.48 6.81
C LEU A 203 13.38 2.56 5.74
N VAL A 204 13.24 2.18 4.46
CA VAL A 204 13.02 3.14 3.35
C VAL A 204 11.70 3.88 3.53
N ASP A 205 10.63 3.15 3.86
CA ASP A 205 9.31 3.74 4.04
C ASP A 205 9.28 4.71 5.23
N LEU A 206 9.93 4.36 6.37
CA LEU A 206 10.09 5.22 7.54
C LEU A 206 10.87 6.49 7.20
N TYR A 207 11.96 6.36 6.45
CA TYR A 207 12.72 7.52 5.99
C TYR A 207 11.84 8.48 5.16
N LEU A 208 11.05 7.97 4.20
CA LEU A 208 10.12 8.81 3.42
C LEU A 208 9.06 9.47 4.30
N LEU A 209 8.51 8.74 5.28
CA LEU A 209 7.52 9.28 6.21
C LEU A 209 8.08 10.42 7.05
N VAL A 210 9.27 10.28 7.64
CA VAL A 210 9.85 11.32 8.51
C VAL A 210 10.35 12.52 7.74
N THR A 211 10.87 12.33 6.50
CA THR A 211 11.46 13.43 5.71
C THR A 211 10.47 14.15 4.81
N LYS A 212 9.46 13.44 4.28
CA LYS A 212 8.48 13.98 3.32
C LYS A 212 7.03 13.93 3.82
N GLY A 213 6.77 13.18 4.90
CA GLY A 213 5.42 12.93 5.39
C GLY A 213 4.82 14.08 6.21
N CYS A 214 5.61 15.06 6.63
CA CYS A 214 5.18 16.15 7.52
C CYS A 214 4.44 15.61 8.77
N LEU A 215 5.03 14.60 9.44
CA LEU A 215 4.45 13.95 10.60
C LEU A 215 4.31 14.91 11.78
N GLU A 216 3.16 14.87 12.45
CA GLU A 216 2.95 15.58 13.71
C GLU A 216 3.36 14.70 14.90
N SER A 217 4.28 15.16 15.76
CA SER A 217 4.81 14.39 16.89
C SER A 217 3.70 13.88 17.83
N SER A 218 2.72 14.73 18.16
CA SER A 218 1.60 14.35 19.04
C SER A 218 0.74 13.24 18.46
N LYS A 219 0.39 13.32 17.16
CA LYS A 219 -0.38 12.30 16.46
C LYS A 219 0.42 11.02 16.25
N SER A 220 1.74 11.16 15.99
CA SER A 220 2.64 10.01 15.88
C SER A 220 2.72 9.24 17.20
N ASN A 221 2.82 9.94 18.32
CA ASN A 221 2.83 9.32 19.65
C ASN A 221 1.51 8.65 20.02
N GLU A 222 0.38 9.27 19.69
CA GLU A 222 -0.93 8.64 19.87
C GLU A 222 -1.05 7.36 19.01
N SER A 223 -0.60 7.43 17.76
CA SER A 223 -0.59 6.30 16.84
C SER A 223 0.29 5.16 17.35
N LEU A 224 1.49 5.47 17.86
CA LEU A 224 2.39 4.49 18.48
C LEU A 224 1.73 3.81 19.69
N ARG A 225 1.23 4.58 20.65
CA ARG A 225 0.58 4.04 21.85
C ARG A 225 -0.56 3.11 21.47
N ARG A 226 -1.47 3.52 20.59
CA ARG A 226 -2.63 2.72 20.22
C ARG A 226 -2.25 1.48 19.42
N THR A 227 -1.29 1.58 18.49
CA THR A 227 -0.83 0.44 17.69
C THR A 227 -0.15 -0.61 18.57
N PHE A 228 0.78 -0.20 19.44
CA PHE A 228 1.51 -1.13 20.32
C PHE A 228 0.59 -1.77 21.36
N THR A 229 -0.28 -0.98 22.01
CA THR A 229 -1.29 -1.52 22.95
C THR A 229 -2.21 -2.53 22.26
N ARG A 230 -2.67 -2.22 21.04
CA ARG A 230 -3.59 -3.10 20.31
C ARG A 230 -2.94 -4.42 19.91
N ARG A 231 -1.70 -4.38 19.42
CA ARG A 231 -0.97 -5.57 18.97
C ARG A 231 -0.41 -6.37 20.15
N GLY A 232 -0.06 -5.73 21.25
CA GLY A 232 0.33 -6.38 22.51
C GLY A 232 1.54 -7.31 22.43
N THR A 233 2.38 -7.19 21.40
CA THR A 233 3.53 -8.08 21.18
C THR A 233 4.78 -7.66 21.96
N HIS A 234 4.96 -6.38 22.15
CA HIS A 234 6.07 -5.76 22.91
C HIS A 234 5.73 -4.29 23.23
N GLU A 235 6.47 -3.70 24.13
CA GLU A 235 6.33 -2.28 24.49
C GLU A 235 7.01 -1.37 23.46
N ILE A 236 6.62 -0.09 23.47
CA ILE A 236 7.31 0.94 22.67
C ILE A 236 8.75 1.03 23.21
N PRO A 237 9.78 0.80 22.37
CA PRO A 237 11.15 0.86 22.81
C PRO A 237 11.55 2.28 23.18
N GLN A 238 12.47 2.41 24.14
CA GLN A 238 13.07 3.68 24.47
C GLN A 238 13.96 4.17 23.32
N ASP A 239 14.80 3.27 22.80
CA ASP A 239 15.72 3.52 21.70
C ASP A 239 15.46 2.57 20.55
N LEU A 240 15.67 3.03 19.31
CA LEU A 240 15.61 2.20 18.12
C LEU A 240 16.94 1.49 17.90
N ALA A 241 16.91 0.18 17.76
CA ALA A 241 18.11 -0.60 17.41
C ALA A 241 18.58 -0.25 15.98
N PRO A 242 19.89 -0.09 15.74
CA PRO A 242 20.42 0.18 14.43
C PRO A 242 20.14 -0.95 13.45
N PRO A 243 19.98 -0.65 12.14
CA PRO A 243 19.77 -1.67 11.12
C PRO A 243 20.99 -2.60 11.00
N PRO A 244 20.77 -3.90 10.73
CA PRO A 244 21.87 -4.85 10.53
C PRO A 244 22.78 -4.43 9.37
N PRO A 245 24.12 -4.66 9.45
CA PRO A 245 25.06 -4.26 8.40
C PRO A 245 24.81 -4.90 7.03
N ASP A 246 24.21 -6.08 6.98
CA ASP A 246 23.82 -6.79 5.76
C ASP A 246 22.69 -6.10 4.98
N TRP A 247 22.05 -5.09 5.59
CA TRP A 247 21.04 -4.27 4.89
C TRP A 247 21.64 -3.26 3.91
N ALA A 248 22.95 -2.99 3.96
CA ALA A 248 23.59 -1.99 3.10
C ALA A 248 23.26 -2.19 1.60
N ARG A 249 23.44 -3.43 1.11
CA ARG A 249 23.18 -3.75 -0.31
C ARG A 249 21.68 -3.76 -0.67
N PRO A 250 20.79 -4.46 0.04
CA PRO A 250 19.37 -4.42 -0.28
C PRO A 250 18.75 -3.03 -0.10
N PHE A 251 19.21 -2.23 0.86
CA PHE A 251 18.79 -0.85 1.01
C PHE A 251 19.18 0.00 -0.21
N GLN A 252 20.42 -0.12 -0.69
CA GLN A 252 20.92 0.61 -1.85
C GLN A 252 20.07 0.33 -3.11
N ILE A 253 19.63 -0.91 -3.31
CA ILE A 253 18.73 -1.26 -4.43
C ILE A 253 17.39 -0.54 -4.29
N LEU A 254 16.82 -0.52 -3.09
CA LEU A 254 15.52 0.12 -2.85
C LEU A 254 15.56 1.65 -2.99
N VAL A 255 16.63 2.31 -2.52
CA VAL A 255 16.75 3.77 -2.65
C VAL A 255 17.02 4.21 -4.07
N GLN A 256 17.73 3.39 -4.87
CA GLN A 256 17.85 3.61 -6.31
C GLN A 256 16.49 3.54 -7.02
N GLU A 257 15.66 2.57 -6.68
CA GLU A 257 14.27 2.48 -7.18
C GLU A 257 13.45 3.72 -6.79
N CYS A 258 13.72 4.28 -5.61
CA CYS A 258 13.08 5.49 -5.10
C CYS A 258 13.70 6.79 -5.62
N GLN A 259 14.75 6.73 -6.44
CA GLN A 259 15.54 7.89 -6.90
C GLN A 259 16.07 8.74 -5.73
N LEU A 260 16.52 8.06 -4.65
CA LEU A 260 17.10 8.69 -3.48
C LEU A 260 18.62 8.45 -3.44
N GLU A 261 19.36 9.45 -2.98
CA GLU A 261 20.81 9.37 -2.80
C GLU A 261 21.12 9.41 -1.29
N ILE A 262 20.92 8.28 -0.61
CA ILE A 262 21.14 8.17 0.83
C ILE A 262 21.63 6.78 1.22
N GLY A 263 22.51 6.71 2.24
CA GLY A 263 22.94 5.47 2.87
C GLY A 263 21.96 4.97 3.93
N TYR A 264 21.97 3.67 4.22
CA TYR A 264 21.06 3.07 5.21
C TYR A 264 21.29 3.57 6.64
N GLN A 265 22.53 3.91 6.99
CA GLN A 265 22.87 4.48 8.29
C GLN A 265 22.34 5.90 8.43
N GLU A 266 22.56 6.74 7.43
CA GLU A 266 22.07 8.11 7.39
C GLU A 266 20.53 8.15 7.40
N ALA A 267 19.86 7.26 6.65
CA ALA A 267 18.42 7.12 6.68
C ALA A 267 17.91 6.73 8.09
N PHE A 268 18.63 5.85 8.79
CA PHE A 268 18.32 5.49 10.17
C PHE A 268 18.51 6.68 11.14
N GLU A 269 19.57 7.46 10.97
CA GLU A 269 19.82 8.65 11.81
C GLU A 269 18.71 9.70 11.69
N GLU A 270 18.14 9.89 10.49
CA GLU A 270 16.99 10.77 10.29
C GLU A 270 15.75 10.26 11.06
N ILE A 271 15.51 8.93 11.01
CA ILE A 271 14.42 8.33 11.77
C ILE A 271 14.64 8.50 13.27
N VAL A 272 15.86 8.29 13.76
CA VAL A 272 16.21 8.46 15.17
C VAL A 272 16.05 9.92 15.62
N ARG A 273 16.43 10.90 14.80
CA ARG A 273 16.19 12.33 15.12
C ARG A 273 14.70 12.61 15.34
N PHE A 274 13.86 12.17 14.43
CA PHE A 274 12.41 12.32 14.61
C PHE A 274 11.90 11.56 15.84
N TRP A 275 12.43 10.35 16.10
CA TRP A 275 12.08 9.52 17.24
C TRP A 275 12.34 10.24 18.57
N ILE A 276 13.52 10.86 18.73
CA ILE A 276 13.92 11.59 19.93
C ILE A 276 13.02 12.82 20.12
N VAL A 277 12.86 13.66 19.10
CA VAL A 277 11.99 14.85 19.15
C VAL A 277 10.55 14.48 19.49
N SER A 278 10.05 13.37 18.95
CA SER A 278 8.71 12.87 19.28
C SER A 278 8.63 12.38 20.72
N ALA A 279 9.71 11.79 21.28
CA ALA A 279 9.73 11.30 22.65
C ALA A 279 9.55 12.42 23.69
N GLU A 280 10.04 13.63 23.44
CA GLU A 280 9.87 14.79 24.33
C GLU A 280 8.40 15.20 24.50
N THR A 281 7.52 14.73 23.62
CA THR A 281 6.07 14.99 23.66
C THR A 281 5.25 13.76 24.08
N ARG A 282 5.90 12.67 24.48
CA ARG A 282 5.24 11.45 25.01
C ARG A 282 4.95 11.61 26.48
#